data_ee48ad9933ad4e704ac12cd111d6ef44
#
_entry.id   ee48ad9933ad4e704ac12cd111d6ef44
#
_cell.length_a   1.000
_cell.length_b   1.000
_cell.length_c   1.000
_cell.angle_alpha   90.00
_cell.angle_beta   90.00
_cell.angle_gamma   90.00
#
_symmetry.space_group_name_H-M   'P 1'
#
loop_
_entity.id
_entity.type
_entity.pdbx_description
1 polymer ?
#
loop_
_entity_poly.entity_id
_entity_poly.type
_entity_poly.pdbx_seq_one_letter_code
_entity_poly.pdbx_strand_id
1 'polypeptide(L)'
;MNYGKNSTRKREKQLTSKGTMIRKKFSVIFLKTLLICLLAIIVVGGCAGFGILKGIIDSAPEINLDDTTPTGYLSTVLDKDGNQTATLVATGSNRVYATIDEIPEDLQHAFVAIEDERFYEHNGIDMKGILRAGIKGLTTGHFSEGASTLTQQLLKNNVFTSWTS
;
A
#
# COMPACT_ATOMS: atom_id res chain seq x y z
N MET A 1 -3.57 27.74 53.54
CA MET A 1 -4.83 27.16 53.03
C MET A 1 -5.86 27.22 54.17
N ASN A 2 -7.00 27.88 53.95
CA ASN A 2 -8.00 28.08 55.02
C ASN A 2 -9.01 26.93 54.97
N TYR A 3 -8.81 25.93 55.81
CA TYR A 3 -9.68 24.76 55.96
C TYR A 3 -10.83 24.98 56.96
N GLY A 4 -11.25 26.22 57.15
CA GLY A 4 -12.35 26.56 58.08
C GLY A 4 -13.68 25.95 57.63
N LYS A 5 -14.49 25.50 58.62
CA LYS A 5 -15.82 24.88 58.47
C LYS A 5 -16.76 25.63 57.50
N ASN A 6 -16.58 26.93 57.32
CA ASN A 6 -17.36 27.77 56.40
C ASN A 6 -16.89 27.69 54.93
N SER A 7 -15.61 27.45 54.70
CA SER A 7 -15.08 27.28 53.34
C SER A 7 -15.40 25.90 52.75
N THR A 8 -15.39 24.88 53.58
CA THR A 8 -15.82 23.54 53.19
C THR A 8 -17.31 23.49 52.88
N ARG A 9 -18.18 24.09 53.69
CA ARG A 9 -19.64 24.23 53.41
C ARG A 9 -19.93 25.01 52.11
N LYS A 10 -19.20 26.09 51.87
CA LYS A 10 -19.34 26.82 50.57
C LYS A 10 -18.97 25.98 49.37
N ARG A 11 -17.89 25.23 49.43
CA ARG A 11 -17.48 24.30 48.35
C ARG A 11 -18.48 23.16 48.16
N GLU A 12 -18.97 22.59 49.25
CA GLU A 12 -19.97 21.54 49.24
C GLU A 12 -21.28 22.00 48.58
N LYS A 13 -21.78 23.21 48.95
CA LYS A 13 -22.95 23.82 48.29
C LYS A 13 -22.73 24.12 46.80
N GLN A 14 -21.53 24.52 46.40
CA GLN A 14 -21.21 24.75 44.98
C GLN A 14 -21.15 23.44 44.19
N LEU A 15 -20.62 22.36 44.78
CA LEU A 15 -20.51 21.05 44.14
C LEU A 15 -21.85 20.31 44.06
N THR A 16 -22.75 20.52 45.02
CA THR A 16 -24.08 19.90 45.11
C THR A 16 -25.20 20.77 44.52
N SER A 17 -24.89 21.95 43.99
CA SER A 17 -25.86 22.80 43.28
C SER A 17 -26.50 22.04 42.13
N LYS A 18 -27.86 22.06 42.05
CA LYS A 18 -28.63 21.40 40.96
C LYS A 18 -28.11 21.76 39.58
N GLY A 19 -27.73 23.03 39.33
CA GLY A 19 -27.16 23.47 38.07
C GLY A 19 -25.82 22.84 37.73
N THR A 20 -24.94 22.66 38.73
CA THR A 20 -23.62 22.02 38.51
C THR A 20 -23.76 20.53 38.23
N MET A 21 -24.70 19.86 38.89
CA MET A 21 -24.98 18.44 38.64
C MET A 21 -25.63 18.21 37.29
N ILE A 22 -26.53 19.09 36.84
CA ILE A 22 -27.15 19.01 35.52
C ILE A 22 -26.08 19.21 34.42
N ARG A 23 -25.21 20.22 34.56
CA ARG A 23 -24.09 20.45 33.61
C ARG A 23 -23.15 19.24 33.49
N LYS A 24 -22.79 18.63 34.65
CA LYS A 24 -21.93 17.42 34.64
C LYS A 24 -22.62 16.24 33.98
N LYS A 25 -23.90 15.99 34.28
CA LYS A 25 -24.66 14.93 33.62
C LYS A 25 -24.76 15.16 32.09
N PHE A 26 -25.06 16.38 31.68
CA PHE A 26 -25.14 16.76 30.29
C PHE A 26 -23.78 16.57 29.56
N SER A 27 -22.69 17.02 30.17
CA SER A 27 -21.34 16.83 29.61
C SER A 27 -20.98 15.35 29.47
N VAL A 28 -21.33 14.51 30.44
CA VAL A 28 -21.05 13.06 30.37
C VAL A 28 -21.90 12.39 29.29
N ILE A 29 -23.19 12.75 29.20
CA ILE A 29 -24.08 12.22 28.18
C ILE A 29 -23.56 12.65 26.76
N PHE A 30 -23.25 13.94 26.60
CA PHE A 30 -22.70 14.47 25.35
C PHE A 30 -21.42 13.74 24.93
N LEU A 31 -20.47 13.54 25.86
CA LEU A 31 -19.23 12.82 25.58
C LEU A 31 -19.49 11.35 25.19
N LYS A 32 -20.39 10.67 25.89
CA LYS A 32 -20.78 9.30 25.54
C LYS A 32 -21.42 9.22 24.16
N THR A 33 -22.34 10.13 23.85
CA THR A 33 -22.98 10.18 22.53
C THR A 33 -21.97 10.46 21.42
N LEU A 34 -21.06 11.41 21.64
CA LEU A 34 -19.98 11.71 20.72
C LEU A 34 -19.09 10.47 20.44
N LEU A 35 -18.76 9.74 21.50
CA LEU A 35 -17.92 8.55 21.42
C LEU A 35 -18.62 7.40 20.67
N ILE A 36 -19.93 7.22 20.90
CA ILE A 36 -20.76 6.24 20.18
C ILE A 36 -20.86 6.62 18.70
N CYS A 37 -21.09 7.90 18.38
CA CYS A 37 -21.13 8.38 17.01
C CYS A 37 -19.80 8.18 16.30
N LEU A 38 -18.69 8.49 16.96
CA LEU A 38 -17.34 8.26 16.42
C LEU A 38 -17.11 6.77 16.13
N LEU A 39 -17.46 5.92 17.08
CA LEU A 39 -17.33 4.47 16.91
C LEU A 39 -18.20 3.97 15.74
N ALA A 40 -19.44 4.45 15.61
CA ALA A 40 -20.32 4.12 14.51
C ALA A 40 -19.73 4.54 13.15
N ILE A 41 -19.14 5.73 13.05
CA ILE A 41 -18.47 6.20 11.84
C ILE A 41 -17.28 5.31 11.48
N ILE A 42 -16.48 4.90 12.45
CA ILE A 42 -15.34 4.00 12.24
C ILE A 42 -15.81 2.63 11.72
N VAL A 43 -16.86 2.08 12.34
CA VAL A 43 -17.40 0.78 11.93
C VAL A 43 -18.00 0.84 10.51
N VAL A 44 -18.86 1.82 10.26
CA VAL A 44 -19.49 1.98 8.93
C VAL A 44 -18.43 2.27 7.86
N GLY A 45 -17.48 3.17 8.14
CA GLY A 45 -16.37 3.47 7.23
C GLY A 45 -15.48 2.25 6.98
N GLY A 46 -15.19 1.47 8.01
CA GLY A 46 -14.42 0.23 7.90
C GLY A 46 -15.13 -0.84 7.06
N CYS A 47 -16.43 -1.05 7.29
CA CYS A 47 -17.23 -1.98 6.50
C CYS A 47 -17.35 -1.55 5.03
N ALA A 48 -17.57 -0.26 4.79
CA ALA A 48 -17.64 0.28 3.43
C ALA A 48 -16.28 0.15 2.71
N GLY A 49 -15.18 0.50 3.37
CA GLY A 49 -13.82 0.33 2.85
C GLY A 49 -13.50 -1.13 2.52
N PHE A 50 -13.83 -2.04 3.43
CA PHE A 50 -13.66 -3.47 3.20
C PHE A 50 -14.50 -4.00 2.03
N GLY A 51 -15.76 -3.54 1.91
CA GLY A 51 -16.65 -3.90 0.81
C GLY A 51 -16.11 -3.43 -0.55
N ILE A 52 -15.58 -2.21 -0.62
CA ILE A 52 -14.94 -1.67 -1.83
C ILE A 52 -13.70 -2.49 -2.19
N LEU A 53 -12.81 -2.74 -1.23
CA LEU A 53 -11.60 -3.55 -1.46
C LEU A 53 -11.96 -4.96 -1.93
N LYS A 54 -12.94 -5.61 -1.29
CA LYS A 54 -13.39 -6.92 -1.71
C LYS A 54 -13.98 -6.88 -3.12
N GLY A 55 -14.80 -5.89 -3.44
CA GLY A 55 -15.35 -5.71 -4.79
C GLY A 55 -14.26 -5.55 -5.86
N ILE A 56 -13.20 -4.80 -5.59
CA ILE A 56 -12.05 -4.65 -6.49
C ILE A 56 -11.33 -6.00 -6.67
N ILE A 57 -11.09 -6.74 -5.58
CA ILE A 57 -10.42 -8.05 -5.64
C ILE A 57 -11.26 -9.06 -6.42
N ASP A 58 -12.58 -9.13 -6.14
CA ASP A 58 -13.48 -10.08 -6.78
C ASP A 58 -13.72 -9.75 -8.28
N SER A 59 -13.53 -8.50 -8.68
CA SER A 59 -13.62 -8.05 -10.08
C SER A 59 -12.27 -8.07 -10.81
N ALA A 60 -11.18 -8.40 -10.12
CA ALA A 60 -9.87 -8.48 -10.74
C ALA A 60 -9.86 -9.60 -11.80
N PRO A 61 -9.34 -9.34 -13.00
CA PRO A 61 -9.25 -10.35 -14.03
C PRO A 61 -8.26 -11.45 -13.63
N GLU A 62 -8.50 -12.65 -14.13
CA GLU A 62 -7.54 -13.72 -14.01
C GLU A 62 -6.29 -13.39 -14.84
N ILE A 63 -5.13 -13.44 -14.20
CA ILE A 63 -3.85 -13.20 -14.85
C ILE A 63 -3.32 -14.55 -15.33
N ASN A 64 -3.14 -14.69 -16.65
CA ASN A 64 -2.43 -15.83 -17.20
C ASN A 64 -0.92 -15.58 -17.06
N LEU A 65 -0.17 -16.56 -16.55
CA LEU A 65 1.29 -16.45 -16.42
C LEU A 65 1.99 -16.23 -17.78
N ASP A 66 1.39 -16.73 -18.87
CA ASP A 66 1.92 -16.52 -20.21
C ASP A 66 1.92 -15.02 -20.61
N ASP A 67 0.98 -14.24 -20.09
CA ASP A 67 0.90 -12.80 -20.35
C ASP A 67 2.00 -12.00 -19.62
N THR A 68 2.69 -12.62 -18.66
CA THR A 68 3.81 -11.99 -17.95
C THR A 68 5.13 -12.09 -18.69
N THR A 69 5.21 -12.97 -19.73
CA THR A 69 6.43 -13.14 -20.51
C THR A 69 6.62 -11.98 -21.50
N PRO A 70 7.79 -11.32 -21.49
CA PRO A 70 8.06 -10.25 -22.45
C PRO A 70 8.03 -10.78 -23.88
N THR A 71 7.42 -10.02 -24.77
CA THR A 71 7.46 -10.27 -26.22
C THR A 71 8.61 -9.50 -26.87
N GLY A 72 9.00 -9.88 -28.09
CA GLY A 72 10.00 -9.14 -28.84
C GLY A 72 11.44 -9.62 -28.63
N TYR A 73 11.66 -10.90 -28.74
CA TYR A 73 13.01 -11.49 -28.75
C TYR A 73 13.73 -11.25 -30.03
N LEU A 74 15.07 -11.34 -30.01
CA LEU A 74 15.94 -11.41 -31.19
C LEU A 74 15.55 -12.60 -32.06
N SER A 75 15.50 -12.38 -33.37
CA SER A 75 15.41 -13.45 -34.36
C SER A 75 16.79 -13.72 -34.94
N THR A 76 17.28 -14.95 -34.82
CA THR A 76 18.56 -15.36 -35.32
C THR A 76 18.36 -16.13 -36.64
N VAL A 77 19.09 -15.73 -37.67
CA VAL A 77 19.12 -16.44 -38.94
C VAL A 77 20.30 -17.39 -38.93
N LEU A 78 20.03 -18.67 -39.16
CA LEU A 78 21.05 -19.72 -39.24
C LEU A 78 21.29 -20.17 -40.66
N ASP A 79 22.51 -20.60 -40.97
CA ASP A 79 22.81 -21.27 -42.24
C ASP A 79 22.36 -22.75 -42.22
N LYS A 80 22.59 -23.47 -43.32
CA LYS A 80 22.24 -24.91 -43.41
C LYS A 80 23.00 -25.80 -42.43
N ASP A 81 24.10 -25.32 -41.90
CA ASP A 81 24.98 -26.05 -40.96
C ASP A 81 24.71 -25.64 -39.50
N GLY A 82 23.71 -24.75 -39.27
CA GLY A 82 23.31 -24.27 -37.94
C GLY A 82 24.13 -23.10 -37.40
N ASN A 83 25.00 -22.50 -38.21
CA ASN A 83 25.79 -21.35 -37.79
C ASN A 83 24.97 -20.06 -37.93
N GLN A 84 25.10 -19.16 -36.97
CA GLN A 84 24.44 -17.86 -37.03
C GLN A 84 25.04 -16.98 -38.12
N THR A 85 24.21 -16.57 -39.08
CA THR A 85 24.62 -15.72 -40.21
C THR A 85 24.15 -14.28 -40.05
N ALA A 86 23.01 -14.05 -39.38
CA ALA A 86 22.49 -12.73 -39.14
C ALA A 86 21.61 -12.71 -37.88
N THR A 87 21.45 -11.51 -37.31
CA THR A 87 20.49 -11.25 -36.26
C THR A 87 19.53 -10.18 -36.75
N LEU A 88 18.23 -10.46 -36.69
CA LEU A 88 17.19 -9.51 -37.03
C LEU A 88 16.68 -8.87 -35.71
N VAL A 89 16.84 -7.57 -35.60
CA VAL A 89 16.39 -6.78 -34.44
C VAL A 89 15.25 -5.87 -34.90
N ALA A 90 14.03 -6.21 -34.59
CA ALA A 90 12.92 -5.26 -34.71
C ALA A 90 13.02 -4.18 -33.66
N THR A 91 12.42 -3.02 -33.90
CA THR A 91 12.42 -1.92 -32.92
C THR A 91 11.86 -2.41 -31.57
N GLY A 92 12.67 -2.34 -30.53
CA GLY A 92 12.31 -2.80 -29.16
C GLY A 92 12.50 -4.29 -28.88
N SER A 93 13.04 -5.08 -29.82
CA SER A 93 13.20 -6.54 -29.70
C SER A 93 14.66 -7.01 -29.48
N ASN A 94 15.49 -6.16 -28.91
CA ASN A 94 16.89 -6.53 -28.57
C ASN A 94 16.95 -7.27 -27.23
N ARG A 95 16.20 -8.35 -27.09
CA ARG A 95 16.12 -9.15 -25.87
C ARG A 95 16.57 -10.56 -26.10
N VAL A 96 17.40 -11.08 -25.21
CA VAL A 96 17.80 -12.48 -25.16
C VAL A 96 17.22 -13.05 -23.90
N TYR A 97 16.54 -14.18 -24.00
CA TYR A 97 16.03 -14.87 -22.81
C TYR A 97 17.21 -15.50 -22.05
N ALA A 98 17.22 -15.31 -20.74
CA ALA A 98 18.14 -15.97 -19.84
C ALA A 98 17.33 -16.58 -18.68
N THR A 99 17.67 -17.80 -18.31
CA THR A 99 17.10 -18.43 -17.10
C THR A 99 17.74 -17.82 -15.87
N ILE A 100 17.07 -17.94 -14.72
CA ILE A 100 17.59 -17.39 -13.47
C ILE A 100 18.97 -17.95 -13.12
N ASP A 101 19.23 -19.21 -13.45
CA ASP A 101 20.49 -19.91 -13.18
C ASP A 101 21.65 -19.39 -14.05
N GLU A 102 21.35 -18.75 -15.17
CA GLU A 102 22.33 -18.11 -16.06
C GLU A 102 22.69 -16.69 -15.61
N ILE A 103 21.94 -16.13 -14.65
CA ILE A 103 22.19 -14.80 -14.11
C ILE A 103 23.03 -14.92 -12.82
N PRO A 104 24.20 -14.26 -12.73
CA PRO A 104 25.01 -14.28 -11.53
C PRO A 104 24.22 -13.82 -10.30
N GLU A 105 24.37 -14.50 -9.14
CA GLU A 105 23.64 -14.18 -7.92
C GLU A 105 23.82 -12.72 -7.47
N ASP A 106 25.03 -12.18 -7.59
CA ASP A 106 25.31 -10.78 -7.25
C ASP A 106 24.47 -9.81 -8.08
N LEU A 107 24.20 -10.13 -9.35
CA LEU A 107 23.35 -9.32 -10.21
C LEU A 107 21.89 -9.44 -9.81
N GLN A 108 21.43 -10.64 -9.45
CA GLN A 108 20.06 -10.84 -8.94
C GLN A 108 19.85 -10.03 -7.65
N HIS A 109 20.80 -10.13 -6.71
CA HIS A 109 20.74 -9.38 -5.45
C HIS A 109 20.81 -7.87 -5.65
N ALA A 110 21.66 -7.39 -6.55
CA ALA A 110 21.77 -5.97 -6.87
C ALA A 110 20.46 -5.42 -7.44
N PHE A 111 19.81 -6.19 -8.34
CA PHE A 111 18.53 -5.80 -8.93
C PHE A 111 17.43 -5.73 -7.86
N VAL A 112 17.31 -6.76 -7.03
CA VAL A 112 16.34 -6.79 -5.93
C VAL A 112 16.59 -5.65 -4.93
N ALA A 113 17.85 -5.42 -4.55
CA ALA A 113 18.20 -4.38 -3.58
C ALA A 113 17.85 -2.96 -4.03
N ILE A 114 17.89 -2.70 -5.35
CA ILE A 114 17.59 -1.37 -5.90
C ILE A 114 16.09 -1.18 -6.12
N GLU A 115 15.42 -2.19 -6.67
CA GLU A 115 14.02 -2.08 -7.09
C GLU A 115 13.03 -2.42 -5.97
N ASP A 116 13.37 -3.43 -5.14
CA ASP A 116 12.46 -3.96 -4.13
C ASP A 116 13.23 -4.63 -2.97
N GLU A 117 13.85 -3.83 -2.13
CA GLU A 117 14.72 -4.25 -1.02
C GLU A 117 14.14 -5.40 -0.18
N ARG A 118 12.82 -5.48 -0.06
CA ARG A 118 12.11 -6.50 0.74
C ARG A 118 11.36 -7.52 -0.08
N PHE A 119 11.75 -7.74 -1.34
CA PHE A 119 11.09 -8.65 -2.28
C PHE A 119 10.79 -10.03 -1.70
N TYR A 120 11.72 -10.58 -0.93
CA TYR A 120 11.59 -11.90 -0.29
C TYR A 120 10.78 -11.89 1.02
N GLU A 121 10.36 -10.71 1.51
CA GLU A 121 9.62 -10.57 2.77
C GLU A 121 8.11 -10.39 2.58
N HIS A 122 7.65 -10.10 1.37
CA HIS A 122 6.24 -9.83 1.07
C HIS A 122 5.72 -10.68 -0.10
N ASN A 123 4.39 -10.77 -0.22
CA ASN A 123 3.70 -11.53 -1.26
C ASN A 123 3.21 -10.62 -2.41
N GLY A 124 4.11 -9.85 -3.02
CA GLY A 124 3.79 -8.98 -4.15
C GLY A 124 3.40 -7.54 -3.78
N ILE A 125 3.02 -7.27 -2.53
CA ILE A 125 2.71 -5.90 -2.04
C ILE A 125 3.53 -5.64 -0.77
N ASP A 126 4.38 -4.62 -0.79
CA ASP A 126 5.14 -4.18 0.37
C ASP A 126 4.38 -3.15 1.19
N MET A 127 3.60 -3.62 2.17
CA MET A 127 2.85 -2.74 3.07
C MET A 127 3.73 -1.84 3.92
N LYS A 128 4.93 -2.29 4.31
CA LYS A 128 5.89 -1.48 5.08
C LYS A 128 6.43 -0.33 4.22
N GLY A 129 6.75 -0.61 2.95
CA GLY A 129 7.18 0.40 1.99
C GLY A 129 6.11 1.45 1.71
N ILE A 130 4.86 1.02 1.50
CA ILE A 130 3.72 1.92 1.29
C ILE A 130 3.53 2.84 2.51
N LEU A 131 3.56 2.27 3.73
CA LEU A 131 3.41 3.06 4.95
C LEU A 131 4.55 4.07 5.12
N ARG A 132 5.80 3.64 4.88
CA ARG A 132 6.99 4.50 4.93
C ARG A 132 6.89 5.66 3.94
N ALA A 133 6.59 5.35 2.67
CA ALA A 133 6.43 6.35 1.62
C ALA A 133 5.29 7.32 1.93
N GLY A 134 4.17 6.83 2.46
CA GLY A 134 3.04 7.66 2.88
C GLY A 134 3.40 8.62 4.01
N ILE A 135 4.04 8.13 5.08
CA ILE A 135 4.47 8.97 6.21
C ILE A 135 5.48 10.02 5.73
N LYS A 136 6.46 9.63 4.91
CA LYS A 136 7.47 10.55 4.39
C LYS A 136 6.83 11.59 3.47
N GLY A 137 5.92 11.20 2.60
CA GLY A 137 5.18 12.13 1.75
C GLY A 137 4.39 13.16 2.55
N LEU A 138 3.70 12.72 3.62
CA LEU A 138 2.95 13.62 4.51
C LEU A 138 3.85 14.57 5.31
N THR A 139 5.03 14.11 5.74
CA THR A 139 5.95 14.93 6.55
C THR A 139 6.79 15.90 5.73
N THR A 140 7.15 15.53 4.49
CA THR A 140 7.99 16.36 3.60
C THR A 140 7.18 17.17 2.58
N GLY A 141 5.89 16.85 2.40
CA GLY A 141 5.04 17.43 1.36
C GLY A 141 5.36 16.92 -0.05
N HIS A 142 6.27 15.97 -0.21
CA HIS A 142 6.69 15.40 -1.49
C HIS A 142 6.59 13.86 -1.48
N PHE A 143 5.79 13.31 -2.38
CA PHE A 143 5.68 11.87 -2.62
C PHE A 143 6.73 11.44 -3.66
N SER A 144 7.99 11.46 -3.28
CA SER A 144 9.13 11.15 -4.16
C SER A 144 9.62 9.70 -4.04
N GLU A 145 9.21 8.97 -3.01
CA GLU A 145 9.60 7.56 -2.84
C GLU A 145 8.62 6.64 -3.55
N GLY A 146 9.14 5.80 -4.45
CA GLY A 146 8.41 4.68 -5.01
C GLY A 146 8.19 3.61 -3.94
N ALA A 147 6.98 3.06 -3.90
CA ALA A 147 6.65 1.90 -3.07
C ALA A 147 6.18 0.72 -3.95
N SER A 148 6.46 0.79 -5.27
CA SER A 148 6.10 -0.25 -6.22
C SER A 148 7.06 -1.42 -6.10
N THR A 149 6.51 -2.62 -5.93
CA THR A 149 7.28 -3.86 -5.88
C THR A 149 7.64 -4.36 -7.29
N LEU A 150 8.63 -5.23 -7.40
CA LEU A 150 8.98 -5.92 -8.66
C LEU A 150 7.77 -6.63 -9.28
N THR A 151 6.95 -7.28 -8.45
CA THR A 151 5.70 -7.93 -8.89
C THR A 151 4.72 -6.95 -9.51
N GLN A 152 4.52 -5.80 -8.88
CA GLN A 152 3.63 -4.74 -9.40
C GLN A 152 4.17 -4.14 -10.69
N GLN A 153 5.49 -3.94 -10.80
CA GLN A 153 6.13 -3.44 -12.01
C GLN A 153 5.98 -4.44 -13.16
N LEU A 154 6.19 -5.74 -12.90
CA LEU A 154 6.02 -6.80 -13.90
C LEU A 154 4.60 -6.81 -14.47
N LEU A 155 3.59 -6.83 -13.60
CA LEU A 155 2.19 -6.82 -14.01
C LEU A 155 1.82 -5.55 -14.75
N LYS A 156 2.23 -4.40 -14.24
CA LYS A 156 1.97 -3.11 -14.90
C LYS A 156 2.54 -3.06 -16.31
N ASN A 157 3.75 -3.55 -16.52
CA ASN A 157 4.47 -3.39 -17.78
C ASN A 157 4.09 -4.45 -18.83
N ASN A 158 3.65 -5.63 -18.42
CA ASN A 158 3.38 -6.73 -19.36
C ASN A 158 1.88 -7.04 -19.49
N VAL A 159 1.11 -6.95 -18.41
CA VAL A 159 -0.32 -7.32 -18.44
C VAL A 159 -1.19 -6.09 -18.70
N PHE A 160 -1.01 -5.02 -17.91
CA PHE A 160 -1.92 -3.87 -17.95
C PHE A 160 -1.63 -2.88 -19.07
N THR A 161 -0.45 -2.90 -19.70
CA THR A 161 -0.16 -2.06 -20.88
C THR A 161 -1.00 -2.47 -22.08
N SER A 162 -1.36 -3.73 -22.21
CA SER A 162 -2.23 -4.22 -23.27
C SER A 162 -3.69 -3.79 -23.14
N TRP A 163 -4.09 -3.27 -21.98
CA TRP A 163 -5.49 -2.85 -21.69
C TRP A 163 -5.73 -1.36 -21.92
N THR A 164 -4.67 -0.58 -22.08
CA THR A 164 -4.74 0.88 -22.29
C THR A 164 -4.50 1.30 -23.75
N SER A 165 -4.27 0.34 -24.63
CA SER A 165 -4.16 0.50 -26.08
C SER A 165 -5.39 -0.11 -26.76
#